data_d90f36ff7bcb3072ab235ae6e01ca9bc
#
_entry.id   d90f36ff7bcb3072ab235ae6e01ca9bc
#
_cell.length_a   1.000
_cell.length_b   1.000
_cell.length_c   1.000
_cell.angle_alpha   90.00
_cell.angle_beta   90.00
_cell.angle_gamma   90.00
#
_symmetry.space_group_name_H-M   'P 1'
#
loop_
_entity.id
_entity.type
_entity.pdbx_description
1 polymer ?
#
loop_
_entity_poly.entity_id
_entity_poly.type
_entity_poly.pdbx_seq_one_letter_code
_entity_poly.pdbx_strand_id
1 'polypeptide(L)'
;MSVSGAVLSEAPLGAAAVTGAVVTVADLGLHLVGGTVGIAAVSGSVSAGAAVFLIVAAGGALLRARSGRAARWARNNPWRFAILPAVAAAVIALVLTTITGGGFFDGILSGLWHGGAVYGITGAIGAVGKTRKKP
;
A
#
# COMPACT_ATOMS: atom_id res chain seq x y z
N MET A 1 -17.22 -10.77 -8.78
CA MET A 1 -16.22 -10.06 -7.99
C MET A 1 -15.27 -11.06 -7.35
N SER A 2 -13.95 -10.82 -7.36
CA SER A 2 -12.98 -11.70 -6.70
C SER A 2 -13.14 -11.63 -5.17
N VAL A 3 -12.66 -12.68 -4.45
CA VAL A 3 -12.67 -12.71 -2.98
C VAL A 3 -11.92 -11.50 -2.40
N SER A 4 -10.78 -11.14 -2.98
CA SER A 4 -10.02 -9.95 -2.58
C SER A 4 -10.81 -8.65 -2.81
N GLY A 5 -11.52 -8.53 -3.93
CA GLY A 5 -12.37 -7.38 -4.23
C GLY A 5 -13.52 -7.22 -3.23
N ALA A 6 -14.15 -8.32 -2.83
CA ALA A 6 -15.21 -8.30 -1.83
C ALA A 6 -14.72 -7.83 -0.45
N VAL A 7 -13.49 -8.15 -0.07
CA VAL A 7 -12.90 -7.64 1.19
C VAL A 7 -12.51 -6.17 1.06
N LEU A 8 -11.94 -5.78 -0.07
CA LEU A 8 -11.52 -4.39 -0.32
C LEU A 8 -12.70 -3.42 -0.40
N SER A 9 -13.93 -3.89 -0.71
CA SER A 9 -15.12 -3.03 -0.66
C SER A 9 -15.43 -2.48 0.74
N GLU A 10 -14.90 -3.10 1.80
CA GLU A 10 -14.99 -2.62 3.18
C GLU A 10 -13.81 -1.73 3.60
N ALA A 11 -12.95 -1.37 2.65
CA ALA A 11 -11.77 -0.56 2.94
C ALA A 11 -12.14 0.84 3.47
N PRO A 12 -11.40 1.35 4.47
CA PRO A 12 -11.58 2.70 5.00
C PRO A 12 -10.98 3.74 4.06
N LEU A 13 -11.55 3.92 2.88
CA LEU A 13 -10.99 4.73 1.81
C LEU A 13 -10.74 6.20 2.21
N GLY A 14 -11.63 6.77 3.02
CA GLY A 14 -11.44 8.13 3.53
C GLY A 14 -10.20 8.26 4.41
N ALA A 15 -10.04 7.36 5.37
CA ALA A 15 -8.85 7.34 6.23
C ALA A 15 -7.58 7.02 5.45
N ALA A 16 -7.66 6.09 4.49
CA ALA A 16 -6.54 5.75 3.61
C ALA A 16 -6.11 6.96 2.75
N ALA A 17 -7.07 7.68 2.17
CA ALA A 17 -6.80 8.87 1.36
C ALA A 17 -6.13 9.98 2.17
N VAL A 18 -6.65 10.28 3.36
CA VAL A 18 -6.06 11.30 4.26
C VAL A 18 -4.65 10.89 4.66
N THR A 19 -4.43 9.66 5.09
CA THR A 19 -3.11 9.18 5.52
C THR A 19 -2.11 9.19 4.37
N GLY A 20 -2.51 8.72 3.19
CA GLY A 20 -1.67 8.75 2.00
C GLY A 20 -1.30 10.17 1.56
N ALA A 21 -2.26 11.10 1.59
CA ALA A 21 -2.02 12.50 1.28
C ALA A 21 -1.07 13.16 2.28
N VAL A 22 -1.25 12.91 3.58
CA VAL A 22 -0.37 13.43 4.65
C VAL A 22 1.06 12.92 4.44
N VAL A 23 1.25 11.63 4.14
CA VAL A 23 2.58 11.07 3.88
C VAL A 23 3.21 11.70 2.64
N THR A 24 2.46 11.85 1.55
CA THR A 24 2.96 12.52 0.34
C THR A 24 3.45 13.94 0.64
N VAL A 25 2.65 14.73 1.36
CA VAL A 25 2.98 16.13 1.69
C VAL A 25 4.16 16.20 2.66
N ALA A 26 4.19 15.34 3.67
CA ALA A 26 5.28 15.30 4.64
C ALA A 26 6.61 14.90 3.99
N ASP A 27 6.61 13.87 3.16
CA ASP A 27 7.80 13.42 2.45
C ASP A 27 8.30 14.47 1.46
N LEU A 28 7.39 15.10 0.71
CA LEU A 28 7.75 16.22 -0.17
C LEU A 28 8.31 17.41 0.62
N GLY A 29 7.75 17.70 1.79
CA GLY A 29 8.26 18.74 2.69
C GLY A 29 9.69 18.44 3.15
N LEU A 30 10.02 17.21 3.47
CA LEU A 30 11.38 16.79 3.83
C LEU A 30 12.36 16.98 2.66
N HIS A 31 11.95 16.68 1.44
CA HIS A 31 12.76 16.93 0.23
C HIS A 31 13.00 18.44 0.03
N LEU A 32 11.98 19.28 0.25
CA LEU A 32 12.11 20.74 0.19
C LEU A 32 13.13 21.27 1.20
N VAL A 33 13.04 20.83 2.45
CA VAL A 33 13.99 21.24 3.50
C VAL A 33 15.40 20.74 3.22
N GLY A 34 15.52 19.53 2.64
CA GLY A 34 16.80 18.94 2.24
C GLY A 34 17.41 19.54 0.96
N GLY A 35 16.73 20.49 0.31
CA GLY A 35 17.21 21.13 -0.92
C GLY A 35 17.17 20.23 -2.15
N THR A 36 16.48 19.09 -2.09
CA THR A 36 16.38 18.10 -3.18
C THR A 36 15.02 18.20 -3.87
N VAL A 37 14.73 19.35 -4.47
CA VAL A 37 13.47 19.58 -5.17
C VAL A 37 13.61 19.21 -6.64
N GLY A 38 12.79 18.27 -7.10
CA GLY A 38 12.75 17.87 -8.50
C GLY A 38 11.60 16.93 -8.78
N ILE A 39 11.38 16.62 -10.04
CA ILE A 39 10.30 15.74 -10.46
C ILE A 39 10.45 14.32 -9.85
N ALA A 40 11.70 13.89 -9.62
CA ALA A 40 12.00 12.62 -8.95
C ALA A 40 11.56 12.63 -7.47
N ALA A 41 11.76 13.75 -6.75
CA ALA A 41 11.27 13.88 -5.38
C ALA A 41 9.73 13.82 -5.32
N VAL A 42 9.06 14.51 -6.25
CA VAL A 42 7.59 14.46 -6.34
C VAL A 42 7.09 13.03 -6.61
N SER A 43 7.71 12.34 -7.58
CA SER A 43 7.29 10.95 -7.90
C SER A 43 7.55 9.99 -6.73
N GLY A 44 8.66 10.14 -6.02
CA GLY A 44 8.97 9.37 -4.81
C GLY A 44 7.94 9.60 -3.71
N SER A 45 7.62 10.86 -3.42
CA SER A 45 6.63 11.23 -2.39
C SER A 45 5.23 10.73 -2.73
N VAL A 46 4.82 10.81 -4.01
CA VAL A 46 3.53 10.27 -4.45
C VAL A 46 3.51 8.75 -4.35
N SER A 47 4.60 8.06 -4.71
CA SER A 47 4.71 6.60 -4.56
C SER A 47 4.63 6.17 -3.09
N ALA A 48 5.29 6.88 -2.19
CA ALA A 48 5.22 6.62 -0.76
C ALA A 48 3.80 6.83 -0.22
N GLY A 49 3.14 7.91 -0.59
CA GLY A 49 1.75 8.17 -0.21
C GLY A 49 0.78 7.12 -0.75
N ALA A 50 0.96 6.69 -2.01
CA ALA A 50 0.17 5.62 -2.60
C ALA A 50 0.38 4.27 -1.88
N ALA A 51 1.62 3.94 -1.51
CA ALA A 51 1.92 2.74 -0.73
C ALA A 51 1.22 2.77 0.63
N VAL A 52 1.28 3.88 1.35
CA VAL A 52 0.59 4.05 2.65
C VAL A 52 -0.92 3.99 2.48
N PHE A 53 -1.47 4.64 1.45
CA PHE A 53 -2.89 4.52 1.12
C PHE A 53 -3.31 3.05 0.97
N LEU A 54 -2.55 2.27 0.20
CA LEU A 54 -2.85 0.86 -0.04
C LEU A 54 -2.72 0.01 1.24
N ILE A 55 -1.72 0.29 2.09
CA ILE A 55 -1.57 -0.38 3.39
C ILE A 55 -2.79 -0.10 4.29
N VAL A 56 -3.19 1.16 4.41
CA VAL A 56 -4.32 1.55 5.27
C VAL A 56 -5.64 1.00 4.72
N ALA A 57 -5.84 1.06 3.40
CA ALA A 57 -7.03 0.52 2.75
C ALA A 57 -7.12 -1.00 2.91
N ALA A 58 -6.06 -1.72 2.55
CA ALA A 58 -6.06 -3.19 2.59
C ALA A 58 -6.00 -3.73 4.02
N GLY A 59 -5.14 -3.18 4.88
CA GLY A 59 -5.05 -3.54 6.29
C GLY A 59 -6.33 -3.22 7.04
N GLY A 60 -6.91 -2.06 6.80
CA GLY A 60 -8.19 -1.67 7.37
C GLY A 60 -9.34 -2.54 6.90
N ALA A 61 -9.36 -2.94 5.64
CA ALA A 61 -10.34 -3.89 5.10
C ALA A 61 -10.25 -5.24 5.81
N LEU A 62 -9.03 -5.78 6.01
CA LEU A 62 -8.81 -7.01 6.76
C LEU A 62 -9.32 -6.95 8.20
N LEU A 63 -9.11 -5.81 8.87
CA LEU A 63 -9.55 -5.62 10.25
C LEU A 63 -11.06 -5.43 10.38
N ARG A 64 -11.69 -4.81 9.38
CA ARG A 64 -13.15 -4.54 9.35
C ARG A 64 -13.97 -5.71 8.84
N ALA A 65 -13.42 -6.55 7.99
CA ALA A 65 -14.12 -7.70 7.43
C ALA A 65 -14.52 -8.70 8.54
N ARG A 66 -15.75 -8.57 9.04
CA ARG A 66 -16.22 -9.30 10.22
C ARG A 66 -16.89 -10.63 9.89
N SER A 67 -17.57 -10.73 8.75
CA SER A 67 -18.39 -11.88 8.39
C SER A 67 -18.25 -12.23 6.92
N GLY A 68 -18.66 -13.46 6.58
CA GLY A 68 -18.68 -13.92 5.20
C GLY A 68 -17.48 -14.80 4.81
N ARG A 69 -17.63 -15.47 3.67
CA ARG A 69 -16.63 -16.42 3.14
C ARG A 69 -15.34 -15.70 2.74
N ALA A 70 -15.47 -14.54 2.08
CA ALA A 70 -14.35 -13.72 1.64
C ALA A 70 -13.49 -13.23 2.81
N ALA A 71 -14.13 -12.74 3.87
CA ALA A 71 -13.45 -12.30 5.08
C ALA A 71 -12.69 -13.44 5.79
N ARG A 72 -13.29 -14.62 5.86
CA ARG A 72 -12.64 -15.80 6.42
C ARG A 72 -11.43 -16.24 5.59
N TRP A 73 -11.58 -16.23 4.27
CA TRP A 73 -10.46 -16.57 3.38
C TRP A 73 -9.30 -15.58 3.54
N ALA A 74 -9.55 -14.27 3.50
CA ALA A 74 -8.52 -13.25 3.63
C ALA A 74 -7.79 -13.34 4.98
N ARG A 75 -8.51 -13.57 6.07
CA ARG A 75 -7.90 -13.77 7.39
C ARG A 75 -7.07 -15.05 7.49
N ASN A 76 -7.48 -16.12 6.80
CA ASN A 76 -6.73 -17.36 6.78
C ASN A 76 -5.52 -17.31 5.84
N ASN A 77 -5.55 -16.42 4.86
CA ASN A 77 -4.51 -16.26 3.84
C ASN A 77 -4.04 -14.82 3.72
N PRO A 78 -3.55 -14.16 4.81
CA PRO A 78 -3.22 -12.74 4.81
C PRO A 78 -2.15 -12.39 3.77
N TRP A 79 -1.18 -13.26 3.57
CA TRP A 79 -0.11 -13.07 2.59
C TRP A 79 -0.60 -13.14 1.15
N ARG A 80 -1.56 -14.04 0.85
CA ARG A 80 -2.19 -14.09 -0.48
C ARG A 80 -3.06 -12.86 -0.74
N PHE A 81 -3.76 -12.38 0.27
CA PHE A 81 -4.54 -11.14 0.17
C PHE A 81 -3.63 -9.93 -0.08
N ALA A 82 -2.46 -9.88 0.57
CA ALA A 82 -1.51 -8.78 0.42
C ALA A 82 -0.88 -8.67 -0.98
N ILE A 83 -0.95 -9.71 -1.81
CA ILE A 83 -0.40 -9.69 -3.17
C ILE A 83 -1.06 -8.58 -4.01
N LEU A 84 -2.38 -8.43 -3.96
CA LEU A 84 -3.09 -7.47 -4.79
C LEU A 84 -2.69 -6.01 -4.52
N PRO A 85 -2.74 -5.49 -3.28
CA PRO A 85 -2.28 -4.14 -3.00
C PRO A 85 -0.76 -3.98 -3.23
N ALA A 86 0.04 -5.02 -3.00
CA ALA A 86 1.47 -4.99 -3.27
C ALA A 86 1.79 -4.82 -4.76
N VAL A 87 1.11 -5.56 -5.63
CA VAL A 87 1.25 -5.43 -7.08
C VAL A 87 0.80 -4.04 -7.54
N ALA A 88 -0.30 -3.53 -7.00
CA ALA A 88 -0.76 -2.17 -7.31
C ALA A 88 0.29 -1.13 -6.92
N ALA A 89 0.87 -1.21 -5.73
CA ALA A 89 1.93 -0.31 -5.28
C ALA A 89 3.19 -0.42 -6.15
N ALA A 90 3.59 -1.63 -6.51
CA ALA A 90 4.75 -1.88 -7.37
C ALA A 90 4.57 -1.26 -8.75
N VAL A 91 3.39 -1.44 -9.37
CA VAL A 91 3.08 -0.88 -10.69
C VAL A 91 3.03 0.65 -10.64
N ILE A 92 2.40 1.23 -9.62
CA ILE A 92 2.35 2.70 -9.46
C ILE A 92 3.76 3.26 -9.33
N ALA A 93 4.60 2.71 -8.48
CA ALA A 93 5.96 3.18 -8.27
C ALA A 93 6.83 2.99 -9.52
N LEU A 94 6.71 1.86 -10.22
CA LEU A 94 7.42 1.59 -11.48
C LEU A 94 7.03 2.64 -12.54
N VAL A 95 5.75 2.84 -12.77
CA VAL A 95 5.25 3.77 -13.79
C VAL A 95 5.69 5.20 -13.45
N LEU A 96 5.45 5.67 -12.22
CA LEU A 96 5.82 7.02 -11.81
C LEU A 96 7.32 7.26 -11.95
N THR A 97 8.16 6.35 -11.47
CA THR A 97 9.61 6.50 -11.58
C THR A 97 10.08 6.52 -13.03
N THR A 98 9.52 5.64 -13.87
CA THR A 98 9.90 5.56 -15.29
C THR A 98 9.50 6.81 -16.07
N ILE A 99 8.27 7.31 -15.90
CA ILE A 99 7.80 8.50 -16.64
C ILE A 99 8.40 9.82 -16.13
N THR A 100 8.91 9.85 -14.91
CA THR A 100 9.58 11.03 -14.33
C THR A 100 11.09 11.07 -14.56
N GLY A 101 11.61 10.19 -15.43
CA GLY A 101 12.99 10.23 -15.90
C GLY A 101 13.97 9.38 -15.10
N GLY A 102 13.51 8.57 -14.13
CA GLY A 102 14.36 7.64 -13.38
C GLY A 102 14.79 6.40 -14.16
N GLY A 103 14.21 6.18 -15.36
CA GLY A 103 14.51 5.02 -16.17
C GLY A 103 13.79 3.74 -15.72
N PHE A 104 13.84 2.73 -16.59
CA PHE A 104 13.11 1.48 -16.39
C PHE A 104 13.65 0.66 -15.20
N PHE A 105 14.97 0.58 -15.06
CA PHE A 105 15.59 -0.18 -13.96
C PHE A 105 15.35 0.45 -12.59
N ASP A 106 15.42 1.77 -12.49
CA ASP A 106 15.07 2.49 -11.26
C ASP A 106 13.59 2.32 -10.94
N GLY A 107 12.73 2.29 -11.97
CA GLY A 107 11.32 1.96 -11.83
C GLY A 107 11.08 0.56 -11.26
N ILE A 108 11.84 -0.46 -11.71
CA ILE A 108 11.77 -1.81 -11.15
C ILE A 108 12.18 -1.82 -9.68
N LEU A 109 13.30 -1.18 -9.34
CA LEU A 109 13.78 -1.13 -7.95
C LEU A 109 12.77 -0.40 -7.05
N SER A 110 12.24 0.73 -7.50
CA SER A 110 11.19 1.48 -6.80
C SER A 110 9.92 0.63 -6.61
N GLY A 111 9.51 -0.06 -7.66
CA GLY A 111 8.37 -0.98 -7.61
C GLY A 111 8.56 -2.11 -6.62
N LEU A 112 9.72 -2.77 -6.63
CA LEU A 112 10.05 -3.84 -5.69
C LEU A 112 10.07 -3.34 -4.24
N TRP A 113 10.62 -2.14 -4.00
CA TRP A 113 10.68 -1.53 -2.68
C TRP A 113 9.28 -1.24 -2.13
N HIS A 114 8.47 -0.48 -2.88
CA HIS A 114 7.12 -0.10 -2.45
C HIS A 114 6.17 -1.29 -2.39
N GLY A 115 6.22 -2.16 -3.40
CA GLY A 115 5.43 -3.40 -3.43
C GLY A 115 5.79 -4.34 -2.29
N GLY A 116 7.09 -4.52 -2.01
CA GLY A 116 7.59 -5.33 -0.91
C GLY A 116 7.17 -4.79 0.46
N ALA A 117 7.23 -3.47 0.65
CA ALA A 117 6.76 -2.82 1.88
C ALA A 117 5.26 -3.01 2.08
N VAL A 118 4.44 -2.78 1.05
CA VAL A 118 2.99 -3.00 1.11
C VAL A 118 2.66 -4.46 1.39
N TYR A 119 3.34 -5.39 0.72
CA TYR A 119 3.17 -6.83 0.94
C TYR A 119 3.47 -7.22 2.39
N GLY A 120 4.66 -6.84 2.88
CA GLY A 120 5.12 -7.19 4.22
C GLY A 120 4.23 -6.62 5.32
N ILE A 121 3.89 -5.33 5.24
CA ILE A 121 3.08 -4.66 6.26
C ILE A 121 1.63 -5.16 6.24
N THR A 122 1.01 -5.26 5.07
CA THR A 122 -0.38 -5.75 4.94
C THR A 122 -0.50 -7.21 5.39
N GLY A 123 0.45 -8.06 4.99
CA GLY A 123 0.53 -9.45 5.41
C GLY A 123 0.70 -9.59 6.93
N ALA A 124 1.57 -8.77 7.53
CA ALA A 124 1.80 -8.76 8.98
C ALA A 124 0.56 -8.30 9.75
N ILE A 125 -0.13 -7.25 9.30
CA ILE A 125 -1.40 -6.80 9.91
C ILE A 125 -2.42 -7.93 9.94
N GLY A 126 -2.57 -8.65 8.82
CA GLY A 126 -3.49 -9.78 8.73
C GLY A 126 -3.09 -10.95 9.63
N ALA A 127 -1.79 -11.25 9.72
CA ALA A 127 -1.26 -12.31 10.57
C ALA A 127 -1.45 -12.01 12.07
N VAL A 128 -1.15 -10.78 12.51
CA VAL A 128 -1.36 -10.34 13.90
C VAL A 128 -2.85 -10.31 14.27
N GLY A 129 -3.70 -9.87 13.35
CA GLY A 129 -5.16 -9.89 13.56
C GLY A 129 -5.72 -11.29 13.80
N LYS A 130 -5.04 -12.33 13.26
CA LYS A 130 -5.42 -13.74 13.47
C LYS A 130 -5.08 -14.23 14.88
N THR A 131 -3.95 -13.81 15.44
CA THR A 131 -3.48 -14.27 16.77
C THR A 131 -4.28 -13.69 17.92
N ARG A 132 -4.82 -12.48 17.78
CA ARG A 132 -5.63 -11.81 18.82
C ARG A 132 -6.99 -12.44 19.08
N LYS A 133 -7.46 -13.38 18.26
CA LYS A 133 -8.77 -14.04 18.41
C LYS A 133 -8.72 -15.46 18.97
N LYS A 134 -7.58 -15.93 19.48
CA LYS A 134 -7.56 -17.14 20.27
C LYS A 134 -7.93 -16.79 21.72
N PRO A 135 -9.03 -17.35 22.26
CA PRO A 135 -9.34 -17.20 23.68
C PRO A 135 -8.27 -17.90 24.53
#